data_d3383c686257c03a3415dfa9cd0a99ef
#
_entry.id   d3383c686257c03a3415dfa9cd0a99ef
#
_cell.length_a   1.000
_cell.length_b   1.000
_cell.length_c   1.000
_cell.angle_alpha   90.00
_cell.angle_beta   90.00
_cell.angle_gamma   90.00
#
_symmetry.space_group_name_H-M   'P 1'
#
loop_
_entity.id
_entity.type
_entity.pdbx_description
1 polymer ?
#
loop_
_entity_poly.entity_id
_entity_poly.type
_entity_poly.pdbx_seq_one_letter_code
_entity_poly.pdbx_strand_id
1 'polypeptide(L)'
;EQTINIMNQSSLKKKFIIYSPQLLITQYAMKLVKYIRKDPQVEIEHHDILTTDELPEDLLAYRKADVVVSMAPLNNRSIVCTHFNRLECILVCSENHPRLGDTATIDEILQESFTQLVSRATGMKEYHSLIDDVLGERIIGLRSKSVMTIANSISSTELIGFLPQTFVDYYSSSIKLKKVATPFTIAPIQFYLMYNRASLNNSGFAELIEHITKKR
;
A
#
# COMPACT_ATOMS: atom_id res chain seq x y z
N GLU A 1 -24.23 -22.35 36.35
CA GLU A 1 -23.55 -22.95 35.16
C GLU A 1 -24.02 -22.36 33.84
N GLN A 2 -25.33 -22.06 33.65
CA GLN A 2 -25.84 -21.45 32.42
C GLN A 2 -25.42 -19.99 32.23
N THR A 3 -25.24 -19.22 33.30
CA THR A 3 -24.81 -17.81 33.22
C THR A 3 -23.37 -17.64 32.79
N ILE A 4 -22.49 -18.59 33.15
CA ILE A 4 -21.08 -18.57 32.73
C ILE A 4 -20.92 -18.91 31.25
N ASN A 5 -21.76 -19.79 30.71
CA ASN A 5 -21.76 -20.14 29.29
C ASN A 5 -22.26 -18.99 28.39
N ILE A 6 -23.19 -18.17 28.86
CA ILE A 6 -23.68 -17.00 28.12
C ILE A 6 -22.62 -15.90 28.09
N MET A 7 -21.87 -15.69 29.17
CA MET A 7 -20.74 -14.73 29.20
C MET A 7 -19.58 -15.16 28.31
N ASN A 8 -19.31 -16.45 28.16
CA ASN A 8 -18.24 -16.95 27.28
C ASN A 8 -18.62 -16.92 25.78
N GLN A 9 -19.89 -16.91 25.43
CA GLN A 9 -20.33 -16.79 24.03
C GLN A 9 -20.45 -15.35 23.54
N SER A 10 -20.57 -14.35 24.42
CA SER A 10 -20.79 -12.95 24.06
C SER A 10 -19.51 -12.12 23.93
N SER A 11 -18.30 -12.67 24.12
CA SER A 11 -17.11 -11.84 24.30
C SER A 11 -15.94 -12.08 23.34
N LEU A 12 -16.09 -12.83 22.26
CA LEU A 12 -14.98 -13.04 21.31
C LEU A 12 -15.28 -12.34 19.97
N LYS A 13 -15.39 -11.02 20.00
CA LYS A 13 -15.21 -10.23 18.80
C LYS A 13 -13.78 -10.48 18.32
N LYS A 14 -13.65 -11.18 17.19
CA LYS A 14 -12.36 -11.49 16.57
C LYS A 14 -11.89 -10.25 15.83
N LYS A 15 -10.96 -9.51 16.40
CA LYS A 15 -10.34 -8.36 15.75
C LYS A 15 -9.02 -8.77 15.14
N PHE A 16 -8.86 -8.51 13.84
CA PHE A 16 -7.60 -8.67 13.13
C PHE A 16 -7.07 -7.31 12.68
N ILE A 17 -5.81 -7.05 13.00
CA ILE A 17 -5.13 -5.79 12.69
C ILE A 17 -4.20 -6.02 11.49
N ILE A 18 -4.42 -5.27 10.42
CA ILE A 18 -3.66 -5.34 9.18
C ILE A 18 -2.92 -4.02 8.95
N TYR A 19 -1.61 -4.08 8.83
CA TYR A 19 -0.76 -2.99 8.36
C TYR A 19 -0.42 -3.24 6.89
N SER A 20 -0.84 -2.37 6.00
CA SER A 20 -0.50 -2.44 4.58
C SER A 20 -0.51 -1.05 3.95
N PRO A 21 0.12 -0.86 2.79
CA PRO A 21 -0.09 0.37 2.03
C PRO A 21 -1.58 0.59 1.75
N GLN A 22 -2.04 1.82 1.98
CA GLN A 22 -3.44 2.21 1.78
C GLN A 22 -3.97 1.81 0.39
N LEU A 23 -3.13 1.93 -0.63
CA LEU A 23 -3.51 1.61 -2.01
C LEU A 23 -3.80 0.14 -2.24
N LEU A 24 -3.18 -0.76 -1.45
CA LEU A 24 -3.40 -2.20 -1.60
C LEU A 24 -4.70 -2.66 -0.98
N ILE A 25 -5.20 -1.98 0.09
CA ILE A 25 -6.42 -2.42 0.76
C ILE A 25 -7.62 -2.43 -0.20
N THR A 26 -7.69 -1.49 -1.14
CA THR A 26 -8.77 -1.42 -2.12
C THR A 26 -8.79 -2.61 -3.07
N GLN A 27 -7.63 -3.21 -3.36
CA GLN A 27 -7.52 -4.37 -4.26
C GLN A 27 -8.07 -5.65 -3.63
N TYR A 28 -8.02 -5.79 -2.31
CA TYR A 28 -8.53 -6.97 -1.61
C TYR A 28 -9.69 -6.68 -0.66
N ALA A 29 -10.21 -5.45 -0.64
CA ALA A 29 -11.34 -5.06 0.19
C ALA A 29 -12.57 -5.97 -0.01
N MET A 30 -12.89 -6.33 -1.26
CA MET A 30 -13.99 -7.25 -1.55
C MET A 30 -13.78 -8.65 -0.95
N LYS A 31 -12.55 -9.12 -0.87
CA LYS A 31 -12.22 -10.41 -0.24
C LYS A 31 -12.42 -10.32 1.27
N LEU A 32 -11.99 -9.22 1.88
CA LEU A 32 -12.19 -8.95 3.30
C LEU A 32 -13.67 -8.85 3.66
N VAL A 33 -14.46 -8.14 2.86
CA VAL A 33 -15.91 -8.02 3.09
C VAL A 33 -16.60 -9.39 2.99
N LYS A 34 -16.24 -10.22 2.01
CA LYS A 34 -16.77 -11.58 1.90
C LYS A 34 -16.43 -12.44 3.12
N TYR A 35 -15.23 -12.26 3.67
CA TYR A 35 -14.80 -12.94 4.89
C TYR A 35 -15.61 -12.48 6.10
N ILE A 36 -15.74 -11.16 6.33
CA ILE A 36 -16.50 -10.57 7.44
C ILE A 36 -17.98 -10.99 7.40
N ARG A 37 -18.57 -11.09 6.21
CA ARG A 37 -19.97 -11.52 6.08
C ARG A 37 -20.25 -12.95 6.51
N LYS A 38 -19.25 -13.81 6.56
CA LYS A 38 -19.39 -15.20 7.03
C LYS A 38 -19.46 -15.27 8.56
N ASP A 39 -18.80 -14.36 9.24
CA ASP A 39 -18.77 -14.29 10.70
C ASP A 39 -18.94 -12.82 11.16
N PRO A 40 -20.16 -12.42 11.60
CA PRO A 40 -20.42 -11.04 12.04
C PRO A 40 -19.63 -10.60 13.28
N GLN A 41 -18.94 -11.52 13.96
CA GLN A 41 -18.08 -11.21 15.11
C GLN A 41 -16.68 -10.77 14.69
N VAL A 42 -16.35 -10.90 13.41
CA VAL A 42 -15.05 -10.49 12.87
C VAL A 42 -15.03 -8.98 12.62
N GLU A 43 -13.96 -8.33 13.09
CA GLU A 43 -13.62 -6.95 12.78
C GLU A 43 -12.22 -6.91 12.17
N ILE A 44 -12.08 -6.15 11.10
CA ILE A 44 -10.78 -5.84 10.49
C ILE A 44 -10.44 -4.38 10.80
N GLU A 45 -9.28 -4.15 11.41
CA GLU A 45 -8.70 -2.81 11.59
C GLU A 45 -7.50 -2.67 10.65
N HIS A 46 -7.52 -1.63 9.82
CA HIS A 46 -6.44 -1.34 8.87
C HIS A 46 -5.65 -0.11 9.29
N HIS A 47 -4.32 -0.24 9.22
CA HIS A 47 -3.37 0.85 9.37
C HIS A 47 -2.49 0.96 8.14
N ASP A 48 -2.19 2.19 7.72
CA ASP A 48 -1.26 2.41 6.62
C ASP A 48 0.19 2.23 7.09
N ILE A 49 0.86 1.20 6.56
CA ILE A 49 2.25 0.88 6.87
C ILE A 49 3.21 2.02 6.48
N LEU A 50 2.85 2.85 5.51
CA LEU A 50 3.70 3.96 5.05
C LEU A 50 3.72 5.13 6.02
N THR A 51 2.78 5.19 6.96
CA THR A 51 2.69 6.27 7.96
C THR A 51 3.26 5.91 9.32
N THR A 52 3.57 4.64 9.57
CA THR A 52 4.19 4.19 10.82
C THR A 52 5.71 4.29 10.76
N ASP A 53 6.33 4.56 11.91
CA ASP A 53 7.78 4.49 12.10
C ASP A 53 8.23 3.11 12.66
N GLU A 54 7.28 2.21 12.94
CA GLU A 54 7.56 0.88 13.48
C GLU A 54 7.99 -0.09 12.38
N LEU A 55 8.93 -0.96 12.71
CA LEU A 55 9.39 -1.99 11.78
C LEU A 55 8.36 -3.13 11.67
N PRO A 56 8.21 -3.77 10.49
CA PRO A 56 7.33 -4.92 10.31
C PRO A 56 7.56 -6.04 11.32
N GLU A 57 8.83 -6.32 11.64
CA GLU A 57 9.21 -7.35 12.60
C GLU A 57 8.70 -7.01 14.01
N ASP A 58 8.83 -5.77 14.45
CA ASP A 58 8.36 -5.32 15.76
C ASP A 58 6.84 -5.32 15.85
N LEU A 59 6.14 -4.89 14.80
CA LEU A 59 4.68 -4.96 14.73
C LEU A 59 4.16 -6.38 14.95
N LEU A 60 4.84 -7.38 14.40
CA LEU A 60 4.48 -8.79 14.55
C LEU A 60 4.96 -9.36 15.87
N ALA A 61 6.19 -9.07 16.31
CA ALA A 61 6.77 -9.59 17.54
C ALA A 61 5.99 -9.10 18.78
N TYR A 62 5.59 -7.83 18.80
CA TYR A 62 4.80 -7.26 19.90
C TYR A 62 3.29 -7.39 19.72
N ARG A 63 2.85 -8.17 18.74
CA ARG A 63 1.44 -8.44 18.43
C ARG A 63 0.59 -7.18 18.23
N LYS A 64 1.21 -6.12 17.70
CA LYS A 64 0.53 -4.89 17.30
C LYS A 64 -0.19 -5.04 15.96
N ALA A 65 0.27 -5.98 15.14
CA ALA A 65 -0.35 -6.38 13.89
C ALA A 65 -0.48 -7.90 13.81
N ASP A 66 -1.55 -8.37 13.19
CA ASP A 66 -1.74 -9.78 12.83
C ASP A 66 -1.15 -10.06 11.45
N VAL A 67 -1.29 -9.11 10.53
CA VAL A 67 -0.79 -9.18 9.17
C VAL A 67 -0.06 -7.88 8.83
N VAL A 68 1.10 -8.00 8.22
CA VAL A 68 1.85 -6.86 7.67
C VAL A 68 2.13 -7.09 6.19
N VAL A 69 1.89 -6.08 5.37
CA VAL A 69 2.30 -6.04 3.97
C VAL A 69 3.34 -4.94 3.81
N SER A 70 4.55 -5.31 3.43
CA SER A 70 5.71 -4.42 3.35
C SER A 70 6.42 -4.53 2.00
N MET A 71 7.20 -3.50 1.65
CA MET A 71 7.98 -3.45 0.40
C MET A 71 9.29 -4.24 0.46
N ALA A 72 9.70 -4.74 1.61
CA ALA A 72 10.89 -5.57 1.76
C ALA A 72 10.55 -6.90 2.42
N PRO A 73 11.15 -8.01 1.99
CA PRO A 73 10.96 -9.30 2.64
C PRO A 73 11.64 -9.34 4.00
N LEU A 74 11.13 -10.20 4.86
CA LEU A 74 11.69 -10.47 6.18
C LEU A 74 12.11 -11.94 6.28
N ASN A 75 13.34 -12.19 6.71
CA ASN A 75 13.85 -13.53 6.93
C ASN A 75 13.92 -13.83 8.44
N ASN A 76 12.83 -14.39 8.96
CA ASN A 76 12.72 -14.79 10.37
C ASN A 76 11.94 -16.10 10.46
N ARG A 77 12.48 -17.09 11.19
CA ARG A 77 11.89 -18.44 11.30
C ARG A 77 10.50 -18.45 11.92
N SER A 78 10.20 -17.50 12.79
CA SER A 78 8.89 -17.37 13.45
C SER A 78 7.84 -16.68 12.58
N ILE A 79 8.25 -16.10 11.47
CA ILE A 79 7.39 -15.31 10.55
C ILE A 79 7.26 -16.09 9.25
N VAL A 80 6.04 -16.13 8.72
CA VAL A 80 5.77 -16.49 7.33
C VAL A 80 5.86 -15.22 6.52
N CYS A 81 6.71 -15.21 5.50
CA CYS A 81 6.86 -14.10 4.57
C CYS A 81 6.72 -14.63 3.15
N THR A 82 5.75 -14.12 2.40
CA THR A 82 5.49 -14.54 1.03
C THR A 82 5.31 -13.35 0.11
N HIS A 83 5.74 -13.49 -1.14
CA HIS A 83 5.42 -12.48 -2.16
C HIS A 83 3.90 -12.36 -2.30
N PHE A 84 3.40 -11.13 -2.25
CA PHE A 84 1.97 -10.87 -2.22
C PHE A 84 1.47 -10.15 -3.47
N ASN A 85 2.13 -9.04 -3.84
CA ASN A 85 1.71 -8.21 -4.95
C ASN A 85 2.89 -7.43 -5.50
N ARG A 86 2.70 -6.84 -6.68
CA ARG A 86 3.61 -5.86 -7.27
C ARG A 86 2.80 -4.67 -7.77
N LEU A 87 3.36 -3.47 -7.68
CA LEU A 87 2.77 -2.25 -8.21
C LEU A 87 3.73 -1.59 -9.19
N GLU A 88 3.25 -1.33 -10.39
CA GLU A 88 3.94 -0.50 -11.36
C GLU A 88 3.62 0.96 -11.07
N CYS A 89 4.65 1.79 -10.99
CA CYS A 89 4.51 3.23 -10.82
C CYS A 89 4.73 3.94 -12.15
N ILE A 90 3.85 4.89 -12.44
CA ILE A 90 3.84 5.66 -13.67
C ILE A 90 3.93 7.14 -13.36
N LEU A 91 4.53 7.90 -14.28
CA LEU A 91 4.51 9.36 -14.22
C LEU A 91 3.11 9.87 -14.55
N VAL A 92 2.62 10.79 -13.72
CA VAL A 92 1.32 11.44 -13.90
C VAL A 92 1.43 12.95 -13.73
N CYS A 93 0.53 13.65 -14.40
CA CYS A 93 0.32 15.08 -14.23
C CYS A 93 -1.18 15.39 -14.26
N SER A 94 -1.55 16.64 -14.02
CA SER A 94 -2.92 17.11 -14.23
C SER A 94 -3.38 16.85 -15.66
N GLU A 95 -4.64 16.49 -15.85
CA GLU A 95 -5.27 16.39 -17.17
C GLU A 95 -5.08 17.67 -17.98
N ASN A 96 -5.06 18.83 -17.30
CA ASN A 96 -4.89 20.16 -17.89
C ASN A 96 -3.48 20.73 -17.68
N HIS A 97 -2.45 19.87 -17.54
CA HIS A 97 -1.08 20.35 -17.36
C HIS A 97 -0.66 21.25 -18.52
N PRO A 98 -0.10 22.45 -18.26
CA PRO A 98 0.12 23.45 -19.31
C PRO A 98 1.25 23.12 -20.29
N ARG A 99 2.17 22.24 -19.93
CA ARG A 99 3.39 21.97 -20.72
C ARG A 99 3.54 20.51 -21.14
N LEU A 100 3.10 19.55 -20.32
CA LEU A 100 3.26 18.13 -20.61
C LEU A 100 2.06 17.59 -21.38
N GLY A 101 2.35 16.90 -22.48
CA GLY A 101 1.38 16.11 -23.25
C GLY A 101 1.20 14.69 -22.73
N ASP A 102 0.76 13.80 -23.61
CA ASP A 102 0.61 12.35 -23.29
C ASP A 102 1.96 11.62 -23.29
N THR A 103 2.98 12.24 -23.86
CA THR A 103 4.38 11.77 -23.89
C THR A 103 5.30 12.90 -23.50
N ALA A 104 6.44 12.60 -22.91
CA ALA A 104 7.46 13.58 -22.58
C ALA A 104 8.87 12.99 -22.66
N THR A 105 9.83 13.81 -23.03
CA THR A 105 11.26 13.50 -22.94
C THR A 105 11.77 13.67 -21.50
N ILE A 106 12.95 13.15 -21.20
CA ILE A 106 13.58 13.34 -19.88
C ILE A 106 13.80 14.82 -19.59
N ASP A 107 14.26 15.59 -20.58
CA ASP A 107 14.52 17.02 -20.40
C ASP A 107 13.25 17.80 -20.07
N GLU A 108 12.14 17.52 -20.73
CA GLU A 108 10.82 18.11 -20.41
C GLU A 108 10.37 17.76 -19.00
N ILE A 109 10.54 16.50 -18.60
CA ILE A 109 10.17 16.01 -17.27
C ILE A 109 11.01 16.71 -16.19
N LEU A 110 12.31 16.85 -16.39
CA LEU A 110 13.23 17.46 -15.41
C LEU A 110 13.05 18.98 -15.24
N GLN A 111 12.35 19.64 -16.15
CA GLN A 111 11.98 21.05 -16.00
C GLN A 111 10.80 21.26 -15.05
N GLU A 112 10.08 20.20 -14.71
CA GLU A 112 8.91 20.27 -13.85
C GLU A 112 9.27 20.06 -12.36
N SER A 113 8.41 20.59 -11.49
CA SER A 113 8.50 20.33 -10.05
C SER A 113 7.70 19.09 -9.66
N PHE A 114 8.33 18.24 -8.85
CA PHE A 114 7.80 16.93 -8.44
C PHE A 114 7.11 16.98 -7.09
N THR A 115 6.17 16.09 -6.90
CA THR A 115 5.75 15.60 -5.59
C THR A 115 6.63 14.43 -5.16
N GLN A 116 6.79 14.24 -3.86
CA GLN A 116 7.49 13.09 -3.30
C GLN A 116 6.74 12.52 -2.10
N LEU A 117 6.46 11.21 -2.14
CA LEU A 117 5.94 10.50 -0.99
C LEU A 117 7.06 10.32 0.04
N VAL A 118 6.84 10.79 1.27
CA VAL A 118 7.80 10.69 2.37
C VAL A 118 7.33 9.61 3.33
N SER A 119 8.17 8.62 3.56
CA SER A 119 7.90 7.57 4.54
C SER A 119 9.21 7.00 5.06
N ARG A 120 9.21 6.52 6.31
CA ARG A 120 10.29 5.74 6.91
C ARG A 120 10.06 4.23 6.80
N ALA A 121 8.98 3.83 6.15
CA ALA A 121 8.67 2.42 5.94
C ALA A 121 9.81 1.70 5.22
N THR A 122 10.06 0.46 5.64
CA THR A 122 11.06 -0.41 5.04
C THR A 122 10.83 -0.57 3.54
N GLY A 123 11.87 -0.34 2.73
CA GLY A 123 11.80 -0.40 1.27
C GLY A 123 11.53 0.95 0.58
N MET A 124 11.17 2.01 1.33
CA MET A 124 10.90 3.32 0.71
C MET A 124 12.16 3.99 0.17
N LYS A 125 13.29 3.81 0.84
CA LYS A 125 14.58 4.35 0.37
C LYS A 125 14.98 3.71 -0.97
N GLU A 126 14.82 2.41 -1.07
CA GLU A 126 15.07 1.64 -2.29
C GLU A 126 14.15 2.08 -3.43
N TYR A 127 12.88 2.33 -3.14
CA TYR A 127 11.93 2.88 -4.11
C TYR A 127 12.38 4.24 -4.65
N HIS A 128 12.78 5.16 -3.77
CA HIS A 128 13.28 6.46 -4.21
C HIS A 128 14.56 6.31 -5.04
N SER A 129 15.46 5.39 -4.69
CA SER A 129 16.68 5.12 -5.47
C SER A 129 16.36 4.65 -6.90
N LEU A 130 15.32 3.86 -7.11
CA LEU A 130 14.91 3.45 -8.46
C LEU A 130 14.53 4.65 -9.34
N ILE A 131 13.91 5.67 -8.77
CA ILE A 131 13.57 6.90 -9.49
C ILE A 131 14.84 7.74 -9.72
N ASP A 132 15.69 7.87 -8.70
CA ASP A 132 16.94 8.66 -8.78
C ASP A 132 17.91 8.07 -9.79
N ASP A 133 17.98 6.74 -9.93
CA ASP A 133 18.82 6.06 -10.91
C ASP A 133 18.44 6.41 -12.36
N VAL A 134 17.17 6.72 -12.60
CA VAL A 134 16.66 7.04 -13.94
C VAL A 134 16.67 8.54 -14.22
N LEU A 135 16.25 9.36 -13.27
CA LEU A 135 16.04 10.80 -13.46
C LEU A 135 17.10 11.68 -12.81
N GLY A 136 17.90 11.14 -11.87
CA GLY A 136 18.82 11.94 -11.08
C GLY A 136 18.13 12.96 -10.17
N GLU A 137 18.82 14.07 -9.92
CA GLU A 137 18.30 15.16 -9.10
C GLU A 137 17.09 15.83 -9.75
N ARG A 138 16.08 16.10 -8.95
CA ARG A 138 14.83 16.73 -9.37
C ARG A 138 14.44 17.85 -8.42
N ILE A 139 13.69 18.80 -8.93
CA ILE A 139 13.06 19.84 -8.10
C ILE A 139 11.85 19.21 -7.40
N ILE A 140 11.89 19.11 -6.08
CA ILE A 140 10.75 18.66 -5.30
C ILE A 140 9.99 19.86 -4.76
N GLY A 141 8.78 20.08 -5.28
CA GLY A 141 7.92 21.18 -4.88
C GLY A 141 7.03 20.86 -3.68
N LEU A 142 6.66 19.56 -3.50
CA LEU A 142 5.80 19.14 -2.39
C LEU A 142 6.21 17.75 -1.88
N ARG A 143 6.30 17.63 -0.55
CA ARG A 143 6.48 16.35 0.14
C ARG A 143 5.29 16.06 1.03
N SER A 144 4.78 14.83 1.00
CA SER A 144 3.67 14.40 1.86
C SER A 144 3.81 12.92 2.24
N LYS A 145 3.28 12.56 3.41
CA LYS A 145 3.10 11.15 3.82
C LYS A 145 1.80 10.54 3.24
N SER A 146 0.94 11.34 2.64
CA SER A 146 -0.37 10.92 2.12
C SER A 146 -0.34 10.83 0.60
N VAL A 147 -0.61 9.64 0.07
CA VAL A 147 -0.75 9.42 -1.37
C VAL A 147 -1.92 10.23 -1.96
N MET A 148 -3.02 10.36 -1.21
CA MET A 148 -4.17 11.17 -1.64
C MET A 148 -3.82 12.67 -1.72
N THR A 149 -3.05 13.18 -0.77
CA THR A 149 -2.56 14.57 -0.83
C THR A 149 -1.69 14.78 -2.07
N ILE A 150 -0.80 13.84 -2.36
CA ILE A 150 0.04 13.87 -3.56
C ILE A 150 -0.82 13.87 -4.82
N ALA A 151 -1.75 12.94 -4.94
CA ALA A 151 -2.63 12.83 -6.11
C ALA A 151 -3.47 14.08 -6.34
N ASN A 152 -4.08 14.63 -5.29
CA ASN A 152 -4.86 15.87 -5.37
C ASN A 152 -3.98 17.09 -5.74
N SER A 153 -2.76 17.15 -5.20
CA SER A 153 -1.83 18.24 -5.53
C SER A 153 -1.39 18.18 -6.98
N ILE A 154 -1.11 17.00 -7.52
CA ILE A 154 -0.82 16.81 -8.95
C ILE A 154 -2.01 17.24 -9.81
N SER A 155 -3.21 16.80 -9.45
CA SER A 155 -4.44 17.07 -10.20
C SER A 155 -4.78 18.56 -10.28
N SER A 156 -4.50 19.32 -9.23
CA SER A 156 -4.92 20.71 -9.08
C SER A 156 -3.82 21.75 -9.33
N THR A 157 -2.61 21.31 -9.65
CA THR A 157 -1.45 22.18 -9.86
C THR A 157 -0.63 21.74 -11.08
N GLU A 158 0.50 22.40 -11.30
CA GLU A 158 1.49 22.01 -12.31
C GLU A 158 2.51 20.96 -11.80
N LEU A 159 2.37 20.50 -10.56
CA LEU A 159 3.25 19.46 -10.02
C LEU A 159 3.03 18.13 -10.73
N ILE A 160 4.09 17.38 -10.88
CA ILE A 160 4.06 16.02 -11.43
C ILE A 160 4.55 15.02 -10.39
N GLY A 161 4.35 13.74 -10.64
CA GLY A 161 4.87 12.71 -9.73
C GLY A 161 4.55 11.30 -10.19
N PHE A 162 5.03 10.35 -9.40
CA PHE A 162 4.82 8.93 -9.65
C PHE A 162 3.71 8.41 -8.76
N LEU A 163 2.75 7.71 -9.37
CA LEU A 163 1.67 7.02 -8.66
C LEU A 163 1.54 5.59 -9.20
N PRO A 164 1.07 4.65 -8.37
CA PRO A 164 0.77 3.31 -8.85
C PRO A 164 -0.25 3.32 -10.00
N GLN A 165 0.02 2.54 -11.04
CA GLN A 165 -0.88 2.42 -12.19
C GLN A 165 -2.30 2.06 -11.77
N THR A 166 -2.45 1.11 -10.86
CA THR A 166 -3.76 0.67 -10.36
C THR A 166 -4.54 1.77 -9.65
N PHE A 167 -3.84 2.68 -8.95
CA PHE A 167 -4.46 3.86 -8.36
C PHE A 167 -4.99 4.81 -9.45
N VAL A 168 -4.17 5.08 -10.45
CA VAL A 168 -4.55 5.96 -11.55
C VAL A 168 -5.73 5.39 -12.32
N ASP A 169 -5.71 4.10 -12.64
CA ASP A 169 -6.80 3.43 -13.34
C ASP A 169 -8.13 3.49 -12.55
N TYR A 170 -8.06 3.45 -11.22
CA TYR A 170 -9.24 3.47 -10.37
C TYR A 170 -9.79 4.89 -10.15
N TYR A 171 -8.92 5.88 -9.98
CA TYR A 171 -9.30 7.23 -9.55
C TYR A 171 -9.21 8.31 -10.64
N SER A 172 -8.65 8.03 -11.83
CA SER A 172 -8.37 9.04 -12.86
C SER A 172 -9.58 9.86 -13.27
N SER A 173 -10.75 9.23 -13.35
CA SER A 173 -12.01 9.94 -13.69
C SER A 173 -12.46 10.93 -12.62
N SER A 174 -12.13 10.67 -11.35
CA SER A 174 -12.53 11.49 -10.20
C SER A 174 -11.47 12.54 -9.84
N ILE A 175 -10.19 12.22 -10.02
CA ILE A 175 -9.05 13.07 -9.63
C ILE A 175 -8.41 13.76 -10.86
N LYS A 176 -8.91 13.57 -12.07
CA LYS A 176 -8.46 14.24 -13.30
C LYS A 176 -6.94 14.20 -13.51
N LEU A 177 -6.39 13.01 -13.38
CA LEU A 177 -4.98 12.70 -13.64
C LEU A 177 -4.83 12.11 -15.04
N LYS A 178 -3.74 12.44 -15.72
CA LYS A 178 -3.33 11.75 -16.94
C LYS A 178 -1.95 11.11 -16.79
N LYS A 179 -1.79 9.96 -17.41
CA LYS A 179 -0.50 9.30 -17.56
C LYS A 179 0.35 10.03 -18.58
N VAL A 180 1.63 10.19 -18.27
CA VAL A 180 2.65 10.67 -19.21
C VAL A 180 3.52 9.49 -19.61
N ALA A 181 3.53 9.14 -20.88
CA ALA A 181 4.43 8.11 -21.41
C ALA A 181 5.86 8.63 -21.41
N THR A 182 6.77 7.84 -20.85
CA THR A 182 8.18 8.21 -20.64
C THR A 182 9.11 7.31 -21.46
N PRO A 183 10.31 7.79 -21.84
CA PRO A 183 11.30 6.97 -22.55
C PRO A 183 12.04 5.98 -21.63
N PHE A 184 11.61 5.85 -20.38
CA PHE A 184 12.15 4.93 -19.37
C PHE A 184 11.05 4.19 -18.65
N THR A 185 11.41 3.14 -17.92
CA THR A 185 10.54 2.40 -17.01
C THR A 185 11.18 2.36 -15.63
N ILE A 186 10.34 2.37 -14.59
CA ILE A 186 10.76 2.15 -13.20
C ILE A 186 10.39 0.72 -12.84
N ALA A 187 11.32 0.00 -12.22
CA ALA A 187 11.06 -1.36 -11.77
C ALA A 187 9.85 -1.40 -10.82
N PRO A 188 8.96 -2.40 -10.95
CA PRO A 188 7.80 -2.52 -10.09
C PRO A 188 8.19 -2.64 -8.62
N ILE A 189 7.39 -2.03 -7.74
CA ILE A 189 7.53 -2.22 -6.29
C ILE A 189 6.98 -3.59 -5.94
N GLN A 190 7.77 -4.41 -5.25
CA GLN A 190 7.35 -5.71 -4.75
C GLN A 190 6.78 -5.56 -3.33
N PHE A 191 5.71 -6.28 -3.04
CA PHE A 191 5.10 -6.35 -1.71
C PHE A 191 5.08 -7.78 -1.20
N TYR A 192 5.33 -7.90 0.11
CA TYR A 192 5.41 -9.17 0.81
C TYR A 192 4.42 -9.17 1.97
N LEU A 193 3.64 -10.23 2.07
CA LEU A 193 2.70 -10.46 3.15
C LEU A 193 3.38 -11.28 4.23
N MET A 194 3.25 -10.83 5.47
CA MET A 194 3.93 -11.39 6.64
C MET A 194 2.96 -11.57 7.79
N TYR A 195 3.15 -12.65 8.53
CA TYR A 195 2.42 -12.94 9.77
C TYR A 195 3.19 -13.92 10.64
N ASN A 196 2.88 -13.97 11.94
CA ASN A 196 3.46 -14.96 12.84
C ASN A 196 3.00 -16.36 12.46
N ARG A 197 3.94 -17.27 12.30
CA ARG A 197 3.65 -18.67 11.95
C ARG A 197 2.68 -19.33 12.94
N ALA A 198 2.86 -19.06 14.23
CA ALA A 198 1.99 -19.57 15.30
C ALA A 198 0.53 -19.11 15.17
N SER A 199 0.26 -17.99 14.48
CA SER A 199 -1.10 -17.49 14.26
C SER A 199 -1.96 -18.42 13.41
N LEU A 200 -1.34 -19.28 12.58
CA LEU A 200 -2.06 -20.30 11.81
C LEU A 200 -2.75 -21.37 12.66
N ASN A 201 -2.38 -21.49 13.94
CA ASN A 201 -3.09 -22.38 14.89
C ASN A 201 -4.50 -21.88 15.21
N ASN A 202 -4.79 -20.60 14.94
CA ASN A 202 -6.14 -20.05 15.01
C ASN A 202 -6.83 -20.26 13.65
N SER A 203 -7.90 -21.05 13.62
CA SER A 203 -8.62 -21.38 12.39
C SER A 203 -9.21 -20.15 11.69
N GLY A 204 -9.72 -19.17 12.46
CA GLY A 204 -10.24 -17.92 11.92
C GLY A 204 -9.16 -17.09 11.22
N PHE A 205 -7.96 -17.03 11.81
CA PHE A 205 -6.82 -16.36 11.17
C PHE A 205 -6.35 -17.09 9.91
N ALA A 206 -6.25 -18.42 9.96
CA ALA A 206 -5.88 -19.22 8.80
C ALA A 206 -6.84 -19.03 7.63
N GLU A 207 -8.15 -18.96 7.90
CA GLU A 207 -9.18 -18.67 6.91
C GLU A 207 -9.03 -17.24 6.34
N LEU A 208 -8.74 -16.25 7.19
CA LEU A 208 -8.45 -14.87 6.74
C LEU A 208 -7.29 -14.84 5.74
N ILE A 209 -6.18 -15.50 6.08
CA ILE A 209 -5.00 -15.57 5.21
C ILE A 209 -5.34 -16.24 3.88
N GLU A 210 -6.09 -17.33 3.90
CA GLU A 210 -6.55 -17.99 2.69
C GLU A 210 -7.37 -17.05 1.80
N HIS A 211 -8.30 -16.29 2.39
CA HIS A 211 -9.12 -15.32 1.64
C HIS A 211 -8.30 -14.20 1.02
N ILE A 212 -7.32 -13.67 1.74
CA ILE A 212 -6.46 -12.58 1.26
C ILE A 212 -5.54 -13.06 0.14
N THR A 213 -4.94 -14.25 0.29
CA THR A 213 -3.89 -14.76 -0.61
C THR A 213 -4.42 -15.50 -1.83
N LYS A 214 -5.67 -15.94 -1.81
CA LYS A 214 -6.28 -16.68 -2.92
C LYS A 214 -6.25 -15.82 -4.21
N LYS A 215 -5.53 -16.29 -5.20
CA LYS A 215 -5.54 -15.68 -6.54
C LYS A 215 -6.95 -15.82 -7.14
N ARG A 216 -7.39 -14.80 -7.86
CA ARG A 216 -8.63 -14.85 -8.65
C ARG A 216 -8.50 -15.86 -9.77
#